data_dd59dba574fbdd242741683de1256fb4
#
_entry.id   dd59dba574fbdd242741683de1256fb4
#
_cell.length_a   1.000
_cell.length_b   1.000
_cell.length_c   1.000
_cell.angle_alpha   90.00
_cell.angle_beta   90.00
_cell.angle_gamma   90.00
#
_symmetry.space_group_name_H-M   'P 1'
#
loop_
_entity.id
_entity.type
_entity.pdbx_description
1 polymer ?
#
loop_
_entity_poly.entity_id
_entity_poly.type
_entity_poly.pdbx_seq_one_letter_code
_entity_poly.pdbx_strand_id
1 'polypeptide(L)'
;LRRQRQMCIRDRIYVVGNEQNYHFQVLKLILKKLGYDEWSDHIYHLSYGMVELPEGKMKSREGTVVDADDLIADMVSTAREMSDELGKLDGCTAQEADAIASMVGLGALKYFILKVDPKKTMLFDPRESIDFNGNTGPFIQYTHARICSVLRKAAEAGIDFSGAAQADYLPEEIALVK
;
A
#
# COMPACT_ATOMS: atom_id res chain seq x y z
N LEU A 1 -21.11 26.26 -17.19
CA LEU A 1 -20.56 25.88 -15.87
C LEU A 1 -19.43 24.80 -15.97
N ARG A 2 -19.56 23.80 -16.85
CA ARG A 2 -18.49 22.80 -17.08
C ARG A 2 -17.25 23.37 -17.76
N ARG A 3 -17.41 24.30 -18.73
CA ARG A 3 -16.27 24.94 -19.41
C ARG A 3 -15.45 25.82 -18.49
N GLN A 4 -16.06 26.55 -17.57
CA GLN A 4 -15.32 27.39 -16.61
C GLN A 4 -14.47 26.58 -15.62
N ARG A 5 -14.92 25.40 -15.20
CA ARG A 5 -14.11 24.50 -14.35
C ARG A 5 -12.90 23.92 -15.09
N GLN A 6 -13.00 23.71 -16.41
CA GLN A 6 -11.87 23.21 -17.21
C GLN A 6 -10.79 24.28 -17.43
N MET A 7 -11.13 25.54 -17.45
CA MET A 7 -10.18 26.64 -17.64
C MET A 7 -9.26 26.90 -16.43
N CYS A 8 -9.62 26.41 -15.23
CA CYS A 8 -8.82 26.56 -14.01
C CYS A 8 -7.93 25.35 -13.71
N ILE A 9 -8.04 24.26 -14.47
CA ILE A 9 -7.24 23.04 -14.27
C ILE A 9 -6.07 23.10 -15.24
N ARG A 10 -4.87 23.35 -14.72
CA ARG A 10 -3.63 23.38 -15.52
C ARG A 10 -3.18 22.00 -15.96
N ASP A 11 -3.25 21.03 -15.07
CA ASP A 11 -2.72 19.70 -15.29
C ASP A 11 -3.85 18.66 -15.28
N ARG A 12 -3.75 17.65 -16.14
CA ARG A 12 -4.65 16.51 -16.17
C ARG A 12 -3.87 15.21 -16.06
N ILE A 13 -4.14 14.47 -14.99
CA ILE A 13 -3.55 13.16 -14.73
C ILE A 13 -4.56 12.07 -15.09
N TYR A 14 -4.15 11.18 -16.00
CA TYR A 14 -4.90 9.98 -16.35
C TYR A 14 -4.25 8.77 -15.68
N VAL A 15 -4.98 8.15 -14.76
CA VAL A 15 -4.55 6.93 -14.08
C VAL A 15 -5.09 5.76 -14.87
N VAL A 16 -4.27 5.21 -15.76
CA VAL A 16 -4.66 4.15 -16.70
C VAL A 16 -3.50 3.19 -16.90
N GLY A 17 -3.79 1.90 -17.11
CA GLY A 17 -2.78 0.86 -17.28
C GLY A 17 -1.80 1.12 -18.44
N ASN A 18 -0.64 0.51 -18.35
CA ASN A 18 0.47 0.69 -19.28
C ASN A 18 0.14 0.22 -20.72
N GLU A 19 -0.88 -0.60 -20.90
CA GLU A 19 -1.37 -1.03 -22.21
C GLU A 19 -1.87 0.16 -23.06
N GLN A 20 -2.23 1.28 -22.44
CA GLN A 20 -2.70 2.49 -23.10
C GLN A 20 -1.60 3.51 -23.39
N ASN A 21 -0.33 3.20 -23.15
CA ASN A 21 0.79 4.12 -23.37
C ASN A 21 0.79 4.73 -24.77
N TYR A 22 0.60 3.91 -25.80
CA TYR A 22 0.53 4.36 -27.19
C TYR A 22 -0.62 5.33 -27.45
N HIS A 23 -1.80 5.05 -26.90
CA HIS A 23 -2.98 5.91 -27.06
C HIS A 23 -2.75 7.31 -26.48
N PHE A 24 -2.11 7.42 -25.31
CA PHE A 24 -1.79 8.71 -24.71
C PHE A 24 -0.71 9.48 -25.47
N GLN A 25 0.26 8.80 -26.09
CA GLN A 25 1.22 9.43 -26.99
C GLN A 25 0.51 10.01 -28.21
N VAL A 26 -0.36 9.24 -28.85
CA VAL A 26 -1.15 9.67 -30.00
C VAL A 26 -2.10 10.82 -29.63
N LEU A 27 -2.75 10.76 -28.46
CA LEU A 27 -3.64 11.82 -27.96
C LEU A 27 -2.88 13.16 -27.87
N LYS A 28 -1.67 13.16 -27.32
CA LYS A 28 -0.83 14.37 -27.25
C LYS A 28 -0.50 14.95 -28.63
N LEU A 29 -0.18 14.08 -29.58
CA LEU A 29 0.12 14.49 -30.95
C LEU A 29 -1.13 15.06 -31.66
N ILE A 30 -2.30 14.48 -31.46
CA ILE A 30 -3.56 14.97 -32.01
C ILE A 30 -3.89 16.35 -31.45
N LEU A 31 -3.75 16.54 -30.14
CA LEU A 31 -4.01 17.84 -29.51
C LEU A 31 -3.07 18.92 -30.06
N LYS A 32 -1.78 18.62 -30.24
CA LYS A 32 -0.83 19.54 -30.88
C LYS A 32 -1.26 19.90 -32.30
N LYS A 33 -1.63 18.92 -33.12
CA LYS A 33 -2.12 19.18 -34.49
C LYS A 33 -3.41 19.99 -34.55
N LEU A 34 -4.23 19.94 -33.51
CA LEU A 34 -5.46 20.75 -33.38
C LEU A 34 -5.20 22.14 -32.79
N GLY A 35 -3.95 22.52 -32.52
CA GLY A 35 -3.60 23.83 -31.97
C GLY A 35 -3.79 23.94 -30.44
N TYR A 36 -3.85 22.80 -29.73
CA TYR A 36 -3.96 22.75 -28.28
C TYR A 36 -2.62 22.36 -27.63
N ASP A 37 -1.54 23.01 -28.04
CA ASP A 37 -0.19 22.69 -27.58
C ASP A 37 -0.06 22.80 -26.06
N GLU A 38 -0.54 23.89 -25.48
CA GLU A 38 -0.53 24.11 -24.04
C GLU A 38 -1.22 22.97 -23.29
N TRP A 39 -2.35 22.48 -23.78
CA TRP A 39 -3.08 21.37 -23.15
C TRP A 39 -2.35 20.04 -23.28
N SER A 40 -1.68 19.81 -24.39
CA SER A 40 -0.97 18.57 -24.63
C SER A 40 0.21 18.37 -23.68
N ASP A 41 0.86 19.47 -23.28
CA ASP A 41 2.02 19.44 -22.38
C ASP A 41 1.62 19.26 -20.92
N HIS A 42 0.37 19.60 -20.58
CA HIS A 42 -0.21 19.43 -19.26
C HIS A 42 -0.98 18.10 -19.05
N ILE A 43 -0.91 17.19 -20.03
CA ILE A 43 -1.46 15.83 -19.89
C ILE A 43 -0.36 14.91 -19.35
N TYR A 44 -0.62 14.28 -18.20
CA TYR A 44 0.21 13.25 -17.64
C TYR A 44 -0.51 11.91 -17.61
N HIS A 45 0.09 10.88 -18.20
CA HIS A 45 -0.38 9.50 -18.09
C HIS A 45 0.38 8.83 -16.94
N LEU A 46 -0.30 8.66 -15.80
CA LEU A 46 0.18 7.81 -14.73
C LEU A 46 -0.08 6.36 -15.14
N SER A 47 0.89 5.83 -15.90
CA SER A 47 0.86 4.48 -16.44
C SER A 47 1.20 3.50 -15.33
N TYR A 48 0.23 2.70 -14.88
CA TYR A 48 0.51 1.66 -13.90
C TYR A 48 0.71 0.28 -14.54
N GLY A 49 1.57 -0.52 -13.92
CA GLY A 49 1.76 -1.93 -14.27
C GLY A 49 0.58 -2.77 -13.81
N MET A 50 0.42 -3.94 -14.41
CA MET A 50 -0.64 -4.86 -14.03
C MET A 50 -0.31 -5.55 -12.71
N VAL A 51 -1.33 -5.82 -11.91
CA VAL A 51 -1.25 -6.73 -10.76
C VAL A 51 -1.72 -8.10 -11.25
N GLU A 52 -0.85 -9.09 -11.15
CA GLU A 52 -1.13 -10.46 -11.54
C GLU A 52 -1.26 -11.31 -10.27
N LEU A 53 -2.14 -12.29 -10.29
CA LEU A 53 -2.28 -13.29 -9.23
C LEU A 53 -1.50 -14.57 -9.61
N PRO A 54 -1.15 -15.45 -8.65
CA PRO A 54 -0.48 -16.70 -8.93
C PRO A 54 -1.22 -17.60 -9.95
N GLU A 55 -2.54 -17.50 -10.00
CA GLU A 55 -3.39 -18.22 -10.94
C GLU A 55 -3.37 -17.64 -12.37
N GLY A 56 -2.71 -16.49 -12.56
CA GLY A 56 -2.53 -15.86 -13.88
C GLY A 56 -3.09 -14.45 -13.99
N LYS A 57 -3.07 -13.94 -15.23
CA LYS A 57 -3.55 -12.58 -15.54
C LYS A 57 -5.06 -12.48 -15.35
N MET A 58 -5.47 -11.45 -14.61
CA MET A 58 -6.88 -11.06 -14.54
C MET A 58 -7.36 -10.58 -15.90
N LYS A 59 -8.25 -11.33 -16.55
CA LYS A 59 -8.85 -10.94 -17.84
C LYS A 59 -10.36 -10.80 -17.68
N SER A 60 -10.84 -9.58 -17.78
CA SER A 60 -12.28 -9.28 -17.65
C SER A 60 -13.17 -9.99 -18.66
N ARG A 61 -12.63 -10.36 -19.83
CA ARG A 61 -13.38 -11.09 -20.87
C ARG A 61 -13.52 -12.58 -20.60
N GLU A 62 -12.70 -13.15 -19.72
CA GLU A 62 -12.68 -14.59 -19.39
C GLU A 62 -13.29 -14.87 -18.00
N GLY A 63 -13.87 -13.86 -17.33
CA GLY A 63 -14.52 -14.03 -16.02
C GLY A 63 -13.56 -14.25 -14.85
N THR A 64 -12.26 -14.05 -15.05
CA THR A 64 -11.21 -14.20 -14.04
C THR A 64 -10.82 -12.84 -13.41
N VAL A 65 -11.79 -11.96 -13.25
CA VAL A 65 -11.56 -10.68 -12.54
C VAL A 65 -11.81 -10.90 -11.07
N VAL A 66 -10.83 -10.62 -10.26
CA VAL A 66 -11.01 -10.51 -8.80
C VAL A 66 -11.44 -9.08 -8.51
N ASP A 67 -12.61 -8.92 -7.91
CA ASP A 67 -13.08 -7.62 -7.45
C ASP A 67 -12.19 -7.13 -6.30
N ALA A 68 -12.00 -5.82 -6.19
CA ALA A 68 -11.19 -5.23 -5.13
C ALA A 68 -11.78 -5.52 -3.74
N ASP A 69 -13.09 -5.54 -3.62
CA ASP A 69 -13.78 -5.83 -2.36
C ASP A 69 -13.60 -7.30 -1.97
N ASP A 70 -13.66 -8.23 -2.94
CA ASP A 70 -13.38 -9.65 -2.72
C ASP A 70 -11.94 -9.86 -2.29
N LEU A 71 -10.98 -9.20 -2.96
CA LEU A 71 -9.58 -9.27 -2.59
C LEU A 71 -9.33 -8.75 -1.16
N ILE A 72 -9.97 -7.66 -0.78
CA ILE A 72 -9.89 -7.13 0.59
C ILE A 72 -10.47 -8.12 1.60
N ALA A 73 -11.61 -8.74 1.28
CA ALA A 73 -12.24 -9.74 2.14
C ALA A 73 -11.33 -10.97 2.33
N ASP A 74 -10.74 -11.48 1.26
CA ASP A 74 -9.80 -12.58 1.29
C ASP A 74 -8.54 -12.25 2.11
N MET A 75 -8.01 -11.04 1.96
CA MET A 75 -6.87 -10.56 2.74
C MET A 75 -7.19 -10.50 4.24
N VAL A 76 -8.39 -10.04 4.61
CA VAL A 76 -8.82 -9.97 6.02
C VAL A 76 -9.02 -11.39 6.59
N SER A 77 -9.63 -12.29 5.80
CA SER A 77 -9.80 -13.70 6.21
C SER A 77 -8.45 -14.39 6.43
N THR A 78 -7.53 -14.25 5.46
CA THR A 78 -6.18 -14.82 5.56
C THR A 78 -5.40 -14.24 6.75
N ALA A 79 -5.52 -12.93 6.98
CA ALA A 79 -4.88 -12.29 8.13
C ALA A 79 -5.45 -12.80 9.45
N ARG A 80 -6.76 -13.07 9.51
CA ARG A 80 -7.42 -13.65 10.68
C ARG A 80 -6.87 -15.05 10.96
N GLU A 81 -6.89 -15.93 9.97
CA GLU A 81 -6.40 -17.30 10.07
C GLU A 81 -4.95 -17.35 10.53
N MET A 82 -4.05 -16.61 9.88
CA MET A 82 -2.64 -16.57 10.24
C MET A 82 -2.38 -15.98 11.63
N SER A 83 -3.18 -15.00 12.06
CA SER A 83 -3.05 -14.42 13.39
C SER A 83 -3.54 -15.37 14.47
N ASP A 84 -4.59 -16.14 14.22
CA ASP A 84 -5.08 -17.19 15.09
C ASP A 84 -4.06 -18.32 15.22
N GLU A 85 -3.51 -18.83 14.10
CA GLU A 85 -2.47 -19.87 14.08
C GLU A 85 -1.22 -19.47 14.88
N LEU A 86 -0.85 -18.19 14.86
CA LEU A 86 0.29 -17.66 15.60
C LEU A 86 -0.03 -17.27 17.06
N GLY A 87 -1.25 -17.50 17.54
CA GLY A 87 -1.71 -17.14 18.89
C GLY A 87 -1.68 -15.62 19.17
N LYS A 88 -1.76 -14.79 18.11
CA LYS A 88 -1.71 -13.33 18.24
C LYS A 88 -3.02 -12.71 18.69
N LEU A 89 -4.11 -13.47 18.64
CA LEU A 89 -5.45 -13.04 19.00
C LEU A 89 -5.93 -13.64 20.34
N ASP A 90 -5.03 -14.33 21.05
CA ASP A 90 -5.32 -14.94 22.36
C ASP A 90 -5.77 -13.86 23.36
N GLY A 91 -6.93 -14.07 23.96
CA GLY A 91 -7.53 -13.12 24.92
C GLY A 91 -8.30 -11.94 24.33
N CYS A 92 -8.36 -11.82 23.00
CA CYS A 92 -9.22 -10.83 22.33
C CYS A 92 -10.68 -11.30 22.27
N THR A 93 -11.59 -10.34 22.33
CA THR A 93 -13.00 -10.59 21.96
C THR A 93 -13.10 -10.82 20.46
N ALA A 94 -14.18 -11.45 19.98
CA ALA A 94 -14.39 -11.67 18.55
C ALA A 94 -14.34 -10.35 17.75
N GLN A 95 -14.94 -9.29 18.28
CA GLN A 95 -14.96 -7.97 17.64
C GLN A 95 -13.57 -7.33 17.56
N GLU A 96 -12.76 -7.45 18.60
CA GLU A 96 -11.36 -6.96 18.59
C GLU A 96 -10.52 -7.74 17.60
N ALA A 97 -10.67 -9.05 17.56
CA ALA A 97 -9.97 -9.91 16.63
C ALA A 97 -10.33 -9.60 15.17
N ASP A 98 -11.60 -9.32 14.85
CA ASP A 98 -12.03 -8.88 13.53
C ASP A 98 -11.45 -7.50 13.15
N ALA A 99 -11.40 -6.59 14.11
CA ALA A 99 -10.77 -5.27 13.89
C ALA A 99 -9.27 -5.39 13.63
N ILE A 100 -8.56 -6.24 14.38
CA ILE A 100 -7.13 -6.51 14.19
C ILE A 100 -6.89 -7.16 12.83
N ALA A 101 -7.66 -8.19 12.47
CA ALA A 101 -7.56 -8.86 11.18
C ALA A 101 -7.75 -7.88 10.01
N SER A 102 -8.74 -6.98 10.13
CA SER A 102 -8.97 -5.93 9.13
C SER A 102 -7.79 -4.97 9.02
N MET A 103 -7.22 -4.52 10.13
CA MET A 103 -6.04 -3.65 10.12
C MET A 103 -4.82 -4.34 9.52
N VAL A 104 -4.59 -5.60 9.85
CA VAL A 104 -3.46 -6.40 9.34
C VAL A 104 -3.62 -6.68 7.86
N GLY A 105 -4.79 -7.18 7.43
CA GLY A 105 -5.07 -7.51 6.03
C GLY A 105 -4.96 -6.30 5.10
N LEU A 106 -5.61 -5.18 5.47
CA LEU A 106 -5.50 -3.93 4.71
C LEU A 106 -4.09 -3.33 4.73
N GLY A 107 -3.40 -3.42 5.86
CA GLY A 107 -2.02 -2.96 5.99
C GLY A 107 -1.08 -3.76 5.09
N ALA A 108 -1.23 -5.08 5.04
CA ALA A 108 -0.48 -5.97 4.17
C ALA A 108 -0.69 -5.65 2.70
N LEU A 109 -1.95 -5.55 2.27
CA LEU A 109 -2.32 -5.23 0.89
C LEU A 109 -1.73 -3.89 0.44
N LYS A 110 -1.97 -2.83 1.20
CA LYS A 110 -1.48 -1.49 0.88
C LYS A 110 0.05 -1.43 0.80
N TYR A 111 0.73 -2.03 1.78
CA TYR A 111 2.19 -2.04 1.80
C TYR A 111 2.76 -2.81 0.61
N PHE A 112 2.20 -3.98 0.30
CA PHE A 112 2.66 -4.82 -0.80
C PHE A 112 2.55 -4.09 -2.14
N ILE A 113 1.42 -3.43 -2.39
CA ILE A 113 1.21 -2.65 -3.62
C ILE A 113 2.15 -1.43 -3.67
N LEU A 114 2.30 -0.71 -2.56
CA LEU A 114 3.05 0.54 -2.54
C LEU A 114 4.57 0.36 -2.50
N LYS A 115 5.09 -0.81 -2.09
CA LYS A 115 6.54 -1.07 -2.07
C LYS A 115 7.14 -1.24 -3.47
N VAL A 116 6.31 -1.44 -4.48
CA VAL A 116 6.73 -1.65 -5.87
C VAL A 116 6.51 -0.36 -6.68
N ASP A 117 7.42 -0.07 -7.61
CA ASP A 117 7.23 1.03 -8.56
C ASP A 117 5.87 0.85 -9.29
N PRO A 118 4.98 1.86 -9.25
CA PRO A 118 3.67 1.77 -9.89
C PRO A 118 3.70 1.38 -11.37
N LYS A 119 4.80 1.65 -12.08
CA LYS A 119 4.94 1.33 -13.50
C LYS A 119 5.31 -0.12 -13.79
N LYS A 120 5.70 -0.87 -12.75
CA LYS A 120 6.08 -2.28 -12.89
C LYS A 120 4.89 -3.20 -12.71
N THR A 121 4.82 -4.25 -13.52
CA THR A 121 3.92 -5.37 -13.25
C THR A 121 4.39 -6.10 -12.01
N MET A 122 3.47 -6.47 -11.13
CA MET A 122 3.76 -7.23 -9.93
C MET A 122 2.92 -8.50 -9.86
N LEU A 123 3.49 -9.54 -9.27
CA LEU A 123 2.77 -10.71 -8.85
C LEU A 123 2.35 -10.50 -7.39
N PHE A 124 1.05 -10.58 -7.12
CA PHE A 124 0.50 -10.42 -5.78
C PHE A 124 0.15 -11.78 -5.19
N ASP A 125 0.80 -12.12 -4.08
CA ASP A 125 0.49 -13.30 -3.28
C ASP A 125 -0.05 -12.85 -1.91
N PRO A 126 -1.31 -13.18 -1.57
CA PRO A 126 -1.92 -12.84 -0.30
C PRO A 126 -1.14 -13.35 0.91
N ARG A 127 -0.67 -14.60 0.87
CA ARG A 127 0.03 -15.23 2.00
C ARG A 127 1.41 -14.61 2.23
N GLU A 128 2.16 -14.38 1.14
CA GLU A 128 3.46 -13.71 1.22
C GLU A 128 3.34 -12.28 1.75
N SER A 129 2.26 -11.58 1.42
CA SER A 129 2.03 -10.20 1.83
C SER A 129 1.73 -10.05 3.33
N ILE A 130 1.23 -11.11 3.99
CA ILE A 130 0.85 -11.12 5.42
C ILE A 130 1.97 -11.68 6.31
N ASP A 131 3.11 -12.09 5.77
CA ASP A 131 4.22 -12.60 6.57
C ASP A 131 4.67 -11.59 7.64
N PHE A 132 4.75 -12.04 8.91
CA PHE A 132 5.20 -11.25 10.05
C PHE A 132 6.73 -11.19 10.19
N ASN A 133 7.49 -11.91 9.38
CA ASN A 133 8.95 -11.99 9.46
C ASN A 133 9.69 -11.33 8.28
N GLY A 134 8.95 -10.79 7.31
CA GLY A 134 9.51 -10.26 6.08
C GLY A 134 9.41 -8.74 5.94
N ASN A 135 9.72 -8.25 4.75
CA ASN A 135 9.50 -6.85 4.37
C ASN A 135 8.02 -6.62 4.01
N THR A 136 7.17 -6.60 5.02
CA THR A 136 5.70 -6.59 4.91
C THR A 136 5.07 -5.55 5.83
N GLY A 137 3.83 -5.17 5.53
CA GLY A 137 3.03 -4.30 6.39
C GLY A 137 2.86 -4.84 7.81
N PRO A 138 2.44 -6.12 7.98
CA PRO A 138 2.30 -6.75 9.29
C PRO A 138 3.58 -6.78 10.12
N PHE A 139 4.76 -6.93 9.51
CA PHE A 139 6.03 -6.83 10.22
C PHE A 139 6.24 -5.44 10.84
N ILE A 140 5.94 -4.39 10.09
CA ILE A 140 6.03 -3.01 10.59
C ILE A 140 5.03 -2.77 11.72
N GLN A 141 3.78 -3.21 11.55
CA GLN A 141 2.73 -3.10 12.57
C GLN A 141 3.10 -3.85 13.85
N TYR A 142 3.62 -5.08 13.71
CA TYR A 142 4.06 -5.88 14.85
C TYR A 142 5.25 -5.23 15.58
N THR A 143 6.22 -4.71 14.83
CA THR A 143 7.37 -3.98 15.41
C THR A 143 6.90 -2.76 16.20
N HIS A 144 5.96 -1.98 15.64
CA HIS A 144 5.36 -0.85 16.34
C HIS A 144 4.66 -1.28 17.63
N ALA A 145 3.85 -2.34 17.59
CA ALA A 145 3.16 -2.86 18.77
C ALA A 145 4.14 -3.29 19.87
N ARG A 146 5.27 -3.90 19.49
CA ARG A 146 6.34 -4.27 20.44
C ARG A 146 6.98 -3.04 21.08
N ILE A 147 7.31 -2.02 20.28
CA ILE A 147 7.86 -0.76 20.79
C ILE A 147 6.89 -0.13 21.79
N CYS A 148 5.61 -0.01 21.43
CA CYS A 148 4.58 0.53 22.33
C CYS A 148 4.47 -0.29 23.63
N SER A 149 4.59 -1.60 23.56
CA SER A 149 4.56 -2.47 24.75
C SER A 149 5.77 -2.23 25.65
N VAL A 150 6.96 -2.05 25.09
CA VAL A 150 8.18 -1.72 25.85
C VAL A 150 8.04 -0.38 26.55
N LEU A 151 7.59 0.65 25.81
CA LEU A 151 7.38 2.00 26.37
C LEU A 151 6.35 2.00 27.51
N ARG A 152 5.26 1.26 27.36
CA ARG A 152 4.23 1.12 28.39
C ARG A 152 4.82 0.46 29.64
N LYS A 153 5.53 -0.65 29.51
CA LYS A 153 6.17 -1.33 30.65
C LYS A 153 7.19 -0.45 31.34
N ALA A 154 7.94 0.34 30.60
CA ALA A 154 8.89 1.26 31.16
C ALA A 154 8.21 2.39 31.94
N ALA A 155 7.08 2.93 31.42
CA ALA A 155 6.26 3.90 32.14
C ALA A 155 5.67 3.32 33.43
N GLU A 156 5.16 2.08 33.39
CA GLU A 156 4.67 1.33 34.56
C GLU A 156 5.79 1.12 35.62
N ALA A 157 7.04 0.95 35.17
CA ALA A 157 8.21 0.84 36.04
C ALA A 157 8.74 2.20 36.53
N GLY A 158 8.11 3.31 36.17
CA GLY A 158 8.50 4.67 36.58
C GLY A 158 9.76 5.20 35.89
N ILE A 159 10.15 4.64 34.76
CA ILE A 159 11.31 5.11 33.98
C ILE A 159 10.92 6.41 33.26
N ASP A 160 11.64 7.49 33.56
CA ASP A 160 11.47 8.77 32.89
C ASP A 160 12.32 8.84 31.60
N PHE A 161 11.67 9.11 30.48
CA PHE A 161 12.32 9.27 29.18
C PHE A 161 12.52 10.74 28.77
N SER A 162 12.11 11.71 29.61
CA SER A 162 12.16 13.14 29.29
C SER A 162 13.57 13.73 29.31
N GLY A 163 14.52 13.03 29.88
CA GLY A 163 15.93 13.41 29.91
C GLY A 163 16.65 13.01 28.63
N ALA A 164 17.21 13.99 27.91
CA ALA A 164 18.16 13.69 26.84
C ALA A 164 19.37 12.95 27.44
N ALA A 165 19.44 11.64 27.26
CA ALA A 165 20.61 10.88 27.64
C ALA A 165 21.77 11.31 26.72
N GLN A 166 22.81 11.89 27.26
CA GLN A 166 24.12 11.89 26.64
C GLN A 166 24.66 10.45 26.69
N ALA A 167 24.25 9.64 25.75
CA ALA A 167 24.74 8.29 25.61
C ALA A 167 25.59 8.20 24.35
N ASP A 168 26.69 7.47 24.43
CA ASP A 168 27.40 7.05 23.23
C ASP A 168 26.49 6.06 22.50
N TYR A 169 25.96 6.49 21.36
CA TYR A 169 25.07 5.66 20.54
C TYR A 169 25.82 4.46 19.96
N LEU A 170 25.19 3.30 20.00
CA LEU A 170 25.66 2.12 19.30
C LEU A 170 25.62 2.35 17.77
N PRO A 171 26.49 1.67 16.99
CA PRO A 171 26.47 1.80 15.53
C PRO A 171 25.10 1.55 14.90
N GLU A 172 24.32 0.62 15.46
CA GLU A 172 22.97 0.26 15.05
C GLU A 172 21.98 1.40 15.33
N GLU A 173 22.12 2.07 16.46
CA GLU A 173 21.28 3.23 16.82
C GLU A 173 21.57 4.41 15.90
N ILE A 174 22.85 4.66 15.59
CA ILE A 174 23.27 5.69 14.62
C ILE A 174 22.71 5.39 13.23
N ALA A 175 22.68 4.12 12.82
CA ALA A 175 22.12 3.71 11.54
C ALA A 175 20.59 3.95 11.46
N LEU A 176 19.90 3.85 12.60
CA LEU A 176 18.46 4.07 12.68
C LEU A 176 18.09 5.56 12.57
N VAL A 177 18.95 6.46 13.03
CA VAL A 177 18.71 7.92 13.07
C VAL A 177 19.11 8.61 11.78
N LYS A 178 19.93 8.00 10.94
CA LYS A 178 20.34 8.47 9.60
C LYS A 178 19.28 8.23 8.54
#